data_ffc9f12fb494c6ad70c2b1e2314bfa0f
#
_entry.id   ffc9f12fb494c6ad70c2b1e2314bfa0f
#
_cell.length_a   1.000
_cell.length_b   1.000
_cell.length_c   1.000
_cell.angle_alpha   90.00
_cell.angle_beta   90.00
_cell.angle_gamma   90.00
#
_symmetry.space_group_name_H-M   'P 1'
#
loop_
_entity.id
_entity.type
_entity.pdbx_description
1 polymer ?
#
loop_
_entity_poly.entity_id
_entity_poly.type
_entity_poly.pdbx_seq_one_letter_code
_entity_poly.pdbx_strand_id
1 'polypeptide(L)'
;DYFRPTADHRMLYGGRVSYSTATPMNLAASMQRRMARSFPQLKDTKVEYAWGGFVDISMNRAPDFGRLSERMHGAQRSEWANVYYLQGFSGHGLALTGLAGKLVAEAIAGDAERFDTFARIRHRPFPGGRLLRTPALVAGMAYYRLRDLL
;
A
#
# COMPACT_ATOMS: atom_id res chain seq x y z
N ASP A 1 14.19 -2.15 4.17
CA ASP A 1 14.57 -1.44 2.93
C ASP A 1 14.54 -2.41 1.76
N TYR A 2 14.30 -1.91 0.58
CA TYR A 2 14.32 -2.68 -0.67
C TYR A 2 15.06 -1.86 -1.74
N PHE A 3 15.67 -2.53 -2.68
CA PHE A 3 16.46 -1.87 -3.71
C PHE A 3 16.59 -2.76 -4.96
N ARG A 4 16.84 -2.11 -6.08
CA ARG A 4 17.19 -2.79 -7.33
C ARG A 4 17.90 -1.82 -8.29
N PRO A 5 18.77 -2.31 -9.18
CA PRO A 5 19.22 -1.53 -10.32
C PRO A 5 18.07 -1.41 -11.34
N THR A 6 18.05 -0.30 -12.06
CA THR A 6 17.17 -0.07 -13.22
C THR A 6 17.90 -0.40 -14.51
N ALA A 7 17.15 -0.54 -15.62
CA ALA A 7 17.74 -0.86 -16.92
C ALA A 7 18.71 0.24 -17.43
N ASP A 8 18.55 1.47 -16.97
CA ASP A 8 19.40 2.63 -17.28
C ASP A 8 20.51 2.86 -16.23
N HIS A 9 20.89 1.80 -15.53
CA HIS A 9 21.98 1.77 -14.55
C HIS A 9 21.83 2.71 -13.35
N ARG A 10 20.61 3.14 -13.01
CA ARG A 10 20.34 3.83 -11.76
C ARG A 10 20.01 2.86 -10.64
N MET A 11 20.15 3.31 -9.39
CA MET A 11 19.72 2.59 -8.21
C MET A 11 18.33 3.09 -7.76
N LEU A 12 17.34 2.21 -7.74
CA LEU A 12 16.10 2.45 -7.02
C LEU A 12 16.26 1.93 -5.59
N TYR A 13 16.12 2.82 -4.61
CA TYR A 13 16.21 2.47 -3.19
C TYR A 13 14.98 2.97 -2.46
N GLY A 14 14.31 2.09 -1.75
CA GLY A 14 13.10 2.39 -1.01
C GLY A 14 13.09 1.83 0.40
N GLY A 15 12.27 2.41 1.23
CA GLY A 15 12.09 1.98 2.61
C GLY A 15 11.48 3.09 3.45
N ARG A 16 11.32 2.80 4.74
CA ARG A 16 10.65 3.61 5.76
C ARG A 16 9.15 3.73 5.55
N VAL A 17 8.48 3.86 6.65
CA VAL A 17 7.08 4.27 6.75
C VAL A 17 7.05 5.53 7.62
N SER A 18 6.37 6.56 7.14
CA SER A 18 6.02 7.73 7.94
C SER A 18 4.57 7.57 8.41
N TYR A 19 4.30 7.89 9.66
CA TYR A 19 2.95 7.85 10.23
C TYR A 19 2.22 9.19 10.07
N SER A 20 2.91 10.17 9.50
CA SER A 20 2.34 11.44 9.07
C SER A 20 1.84 11.34 7.63
N THR A 21 0.78 12.05 7.31
CA THR A 21 0.30 12.22 5.93
C THR A 21 1.18 13.17 5.11
N ALA A 22 2.11 13.88 5.75
CA ALA A 22 3.04 14.78 5.09
C ALA A 22 4.31 14.05 4.66
N THR A 23 4.76 14.30 3.43
CA THR A 23 6.07 13.85 2.97
C THR A 23 7.15 14.62 3.74
N PRO A 24 8.14 13.93 4.36
CA PRO A 24 9.22 14.61 5.07
C PRO A 24 10.01 15.55 4.15
N MET A 25 10.26 16.78 4.58
CA MET A 25 11.01 17.77 3.80
C MET A 25 12.44 17.31 3.46
N ASN A 26 13.04 16.47 4.30
CA ASN A 26 14.40 15.96 4.10
C ASN A 26 14.41 14.53 3.56
N LEU A 27 13.38 14.12 2.81
CA LEU A 27 13.23 12.75 2.33
C LEU A 27 14.45 12.25 1.57
N ALA A 28 14.92 12.99 0.55
CA ALA A 28 16.09 12.63 -0.26
C ALA A 28 17.32 12.39 0.61
N ALA A 29 17.69 13.34 1.46
CA ALA A 29 18.87 13.24 2.31
C ALA A 29 18.76 12.10 3.34
N SER A 30 17.55 11.85 3.88
CA SER A 30 17.35 10.77 4.84
C SER A 30 17.46 9.39 4.18
N MET A 31 16.94 9.23 2.97
CA MET A 31 17.03 7.99 2.19
C MET A 31 18.45 7.75 1.68
N GLN A 32 19.16 8.79 1.24
CA GLN A 32 20.56 8.69 0.84
C GLN A 32 21.47 8.22 1.99
N ARG A 33 21.29 8.76 3.21
CA ARG A 33 22.02 8.29 4.39
C ARG A 33 21.74 6.82 4.71
N ARG A 34 20.52 6.34 4.51
CA ARG A 34 20.19 4.91 4.71
C ARG A 34 20.83 4.05 3.63
N MET A 35 20.71 4.46 2.37
CA MET A 35 21.35 3.79 1.25
C MET A 35 22.86 3.67 1.46
N ALA A 36 23.53 4.75 1.89
CA ALA A 36 24.96 4.77 2.17
C ALA A 36 25.39 3.83 3.32
N ARG A 37 24.51 3.51 4.25
CA ARG A 37 24.79 2.48 5.29
C ARG A 37 24.82 1.07 4.71
N SER A 38 23.92 0.79 3.75
CA SER A 38 23.84 -0.51 3.08
C SER A 38 24.86 -0.64 1.94
N PHE A 39 25.14 0.48 1.28
CA PHE A 39 26.02 0.59 0.12
C PHE A 39 26.98 1.77 0.29
N PRO A 40 28.06 1.64 1.10
CA PRO A 40 28.99 2.75 1.37
C PRO A 40 29.61 3.35 0.11
N GLN A 41 29.79 2.57 -0.95
CA GLN A 41 30.31 3.00 -2.24
C GLN A 41 29.39 3.99 -2.97
N LEU A 42 28.11 4.09 -2.58
CA LEU A 42 27.13 4.99 -3.19
C LEU A 42 26.90 6.26 -2.35
N LYS A 43 27.70 6.50 -1.31
CA LYS A 43 27.50 7.63 -0.38
C LYS A 43 27.43 9.00 -1.05
N ASP A 44 28.23 9.18 -2.10
CA ASP A 44 28.36 10.45 -2.82
C ASP A 44 27.53 10.50 -4.12
N THR A 45 26.70 9.46 -4.35
CA THR A 45 25.85 9.40 -5.56
C THR A 45 24.74 10.45 -5.48
N LYS A 46 24.54 11.18 -6.57
CA LYS A 46 23.47 12.17 -6.68
C LYS A 46 22.10 11.50 -6.63
N VAL A 47 21.21 11.99 -5.77
CA VAL A 47 19.81 11.63 -5.80
C VAL A 47 19.10 12.47 -6.86
N GLU A 48 18.59 11.83 -7.90
CA GLU A 48 17.89 12.51 -8.99
C GLU A 48 16.43 12.73 -8.64
N TYR A 49 15.80 11.70 -8.06
CA TYR A 49 14.38 11.71 -7.72
C TYR A 49 14.16 11.19 -6.30
N ALA A 50 13.27 11.82 -5.57
CA ALA A 50 12.81 11.34 -4.26
C ALA A 50 11.32 11.61 -4.12
N TRP A 51 10.55 10.59 -3.78
CA TRP A 51 9.11 10.69 -3.60
C TRP A 51 8.62 9.77 -2.48
N GLY A 52 7.46 10.06 -1.98
CA GLY A 52 6.71 9.20 -1.06
C GLY A 52 5.34 8.87 -1.64
N GLY A 53 4.71 7.85 -1.10
CA GLY A 53 3.36 7.45 -1.46
C GLY A 53 2.62 6.86 -0.26
N PHE A 54 1.30 6.83 -0.35
CA PHE A 54 0.48 6.17 0.67
C PHE A 54 0.50 4.66 0.46
N VAL A 55 0.53 3.94 1.57
CA VAL A 55 0.34 2.49 1.59
C VAL A 55 -1.03 2.22 2.19
N ASP A 56 -1.87 1.53 1.44
CA ASP A 56 -3.16 1.06 1.91
C ASP A 56 -2.98 -0.30 2.61
N ILE A 57 -3.30 -0.32 3.90
CA ILE A 57 -3.14 -1.49 4.76
C ILE A 57 -4.50 -1.85 5.36
N SER A 58 -5.04 -3.00 4.97
CA SER A 58 -6.24 -3.56 5.57
C SER A 58 -5.96 -4.12 6.97
N MET A 59 -6.97 -4.14 7.85
CA MET A 59 -6.81 -4.62 9.22
C MET A 59 -6.39 -6.10 9.31
N ASN A 60 -6.85 -6.92 8.38
CA ASN A 60 -6.52 -8.35 8.30
C ASN A 60 -5.38 -8.66 7.33
N ARG A 61 -4.75 -7.63 6.75
CA ARG A 61 -3.69 -7.74 5.74
C ARG A 61 -4.08 -8.41 4.42
N ALA A 62 -5.33 -8.85 4.26
CA ALA A 62 -5.83 -9.39 3.01
C ALA A 62 -6.21 -8.27 2.03
N PRO A 63 -6.06 -8.50 0.71
CA PRO A 63 -6.51 -7.54 -0.28
C PRO A 63 -8.04 -7.40 -0.26
N ASP A 64 -8.53 -6.20 -0.53
CA ASP A 64 -9.96 -5.87 -0.58
C ASP A 64 -10.39 -5.66 -2.03
N PHE A 65 -11.07 -6.65 -2.58
CA PHE A 65 -11.59 -6.66 -3.94
C PHE A 65 -13.11 -6.59 -3.91
N GLY A 66 -13.71 -6.01 -4.91
CA GLY A 66 -15.16 -6.03 -5.03
C GLY A 66 -15.70 -5.22 -6.20
N ARG A 67 -17.02 -5.22 -6.29
CA ARG A 67 -17.79 -4.40 -7.22
C ARG A 67 -18.35 -3.21 -6.46
N LEU A 68 -18.26 -2.03 -7.02
CA LEU A 68 -18.74 -0.83 -6.33
C LEU A 68 -20.25 -0.86 -6.17
N SER A 69 -20.96 -1.48 -7.09
CA SER A 69 -22.41 -1.70 -6.99
C SER A 69 -22.86 -2.44 -5.71
N GLU A 70 -22.03 -3.30 -5.16
CA GLU A 70 -22.33 -4.04 -3.93
C GLU A 70 -22.25 -3.16 -2.68
N ARG A 71 -21.56 -2.01 -2.77
CA ARG A 71 -21.46 -1.00 -1.70
C ARG A 71 -22.47 0.14 -1.83
N MET A 72 -23.20 0.18 -2.96
CA MET A 72 -24.18 1.24 -3.25
C MET A 72 -25.60 0.76 -2.97
N HIS A 73 -26.50 1.70 -2.71
CA HIS A 73 -27.93 1.45 -2.45
C HIS A 73 -28.80 2.16 -3.47
N GLY A 74 -30.01 1.63 -3.69
CA GLY A 74 -30.99 2.22 -4.59
C GLY A 74 -30.55 2.27 -6.06
N ALA A 75 -30.98 3.31 -6.78
CA ALA A 75 -30.71 3.48 -8.21
C ALA A 75 -29.22 3.56 -8.56
N GLN A 76 -28.39 4.05 -7.65
CA GLN A 76 -26.93 4.15 -7.86
C GLN A 76 -26.27 2.79 -8.08
N ARG A 77 -26.89 1.70 -7.61
CA ARG A 77 -26.34 0.35 -7.78
C ARG A 77 -26.19 -0.04 -9.25
N SER A 78 -27.11 0.32 -10.12
CA SER A 78 -27.06 0.01 -11.56
C SER A 78 -26.04 0.85 -12.30
N GLU A 79 -25.85 2.11 -11.90
CA GLU A 79 -24.87 3.02 -12.51
C GLU A 79 -23.42 2.55 -12.30
N TRP A 80 -23.15 1.87 -11.17
CA TRP A 80 -21.82 1.41 -10.79
C TRP A 80 -21.60 -0.10 -10.99
N ALA A 81 -22.48 -0.75 -11.76
CA ALA A 81 -22.45 -2.20 -11.97
C ALA A 81 -21.13 -2.70 -12.60
N ASN A 82 -20.52 -1.86 -13.45
CA ASN A 82 -19.29 -2.19 -14.18
C ASN A 82 -18.01 -1.66 -13.52
N VAL A 83 -18.10 -1.16 -12.28
CA VAL A 83 -16.94 -0.63 -11.57
C VAL A 83 -16.42 -1.65 -10.58
N TYR A 84 -15.20 -2.10 -10.80
CA TYR A 84 -14.45 -2.98 -9.92
C TYR A 84 -13.44 -2.17 -9.12
N TYR A 85 -13.16 -2.58 -7.89
CA TYR A 85 -12.08 -2.00 -7.11
C TYR A 85 -11.14 -3.08 -6.59
N LEU A 86 -9.85 -2.73 -6.54
CA LEU A 86 -8.76 -3.56 -6.06
C LEU A 86 -7.91 -2.68 -5.15
N GLN A 87 -7.91 -2.95 -3.86
CA GLN A 87 -7.19 -2.15 -2.88
C GLN A 87 -6.71 -3.00 -1.70
N GLY A 88 -6.10 -2.38 -0.70
CA GLY A 88 -5.73 -3.06 0.54
C GLY A 88 -4.58 -4.05 0.39
N PHE A 89 -3.66 -3.84 -0.55
CA PHE A 89 -2.55 -4.77 -0.80
C PHE A 89 -1.53 -4.86 0.33
N SER A 90 -1.63 -4.02 1.36
CA SER A 90 -0.86 -4.11 2.60
C SER A 90 0.67 -4.22 2.41
N GLY A 91 1.20 -3.53 1.40
CA GLY A 91 2.63 -3.55 1.02
C GLY A 91 3.03 -4.69 0.08
N HIS A 92 2.11 -5.58 -0.32
CA HIS A 92 2.38 -6.71 -1.22
C HIS A 92 1.89 -6.46 -2.66
N GLY A 93 1.62 -5.20 -3.03
CA GLY A 93 1.04 -4.84 -4.32
C GLY A 93 1.84 -5.38 -5.51
N LEU A 94 3.17 -5.29 -5.49
CA LEU A 94 4.00 -5.75 -6.59
C LEU A 94 3.78 -7.25 -6.91
N ALA A 95 3.59 -8.09 -5.90
CA ALA A 95 3.35 -9.52 -6.09
C ALA A 95 1.89 -9.82 -6.49
N LEU A 96 0.93 -9.02 -6.00
CA LEU A 96 -0.49 -9.35 -6.11
C LEU A 96 -1.22 -8.65 -7.25
N THR A 97 -0.74 -7.50 -7.73
CA THR A 97 -1.45 -6.70 -8.74
C THR A 97 -1.61 -7.44 -10.08
N GLY A 98 -0.62 -8.24 -10.49
CA GLY A 98 -0.74 -9.05 -11.71
C GLY A 98 -1.85 -10.09 -11.60
N LEU A 99 -1.93 -10.81 -10.47
CA LEU A 99 -3.02 -11.74 -10.21
C LEU A 99 -4.37 -11.00 -10.11
N ALA A 100 -4.42 -9.89 -9.40
CA ALA A 100 -5.62 -9.10 -9.22
C ALA A 100 -6.19 -8.62 -10.56
N GLY A 101 -5.32 -8.10 -11.45
CA GLY A 101 -5.71 -7.71 -12.80
C GLY A 101 -6.26 -8.88 -13.63
N LYS A 102 -5.62 -10.06 -13.53
CA LYS A 102 -6.13 -11.28 -14.21
C LYS A 102 -7.52 -11.66 -13.70
N LEU A 103 -7.74 -11.66 -12.38
CA LEU A 103 -9.03 -12.03 -11.79
C LEU A 103 -10.16 -11.07 -12.20
N VAL A 104 -9.87 -9.78 -12.28
CA VAL A 104 -10.86 -8.80 -12.79
C VAL A 104 -11.14 -9.02 -14.26
N ALA A 105 -10.13 -9.30 -15.08
CA ALA A 105 -10.33 -9.59 -16.50
C ALA A 105 -11.18 -10.84 -16.71
N GLU A 106 -10.94 -11.90 -15.96
CA GLU A 106 -11.78 -13.12 -15.95
C GLU A 106 -13.22 -12.79 -15.56
N ALA A 107 -13.42 -12.01 -14.48
CA ALA A 107 -14.75 -11.61 -14.02
C ALA A 107 -15.52 -10.77 -15.06
N ILE A 108 -14.84 -9.87 -15.76
CA ILE A 108 -15.43 -9.06 -16.83
C ILE A 108 -15.80 -9.96 -18.04
N ALA A 109 -14.98 -10.98 -18.32
CA ALA A 109 -15.23 -11.95 -19.39
C ALA A 109 -16.36 -12.98 -19.06
N GLY A 110 -16.92 -12.93 -17.84
CA GLY A 110 -18.04 -13.79 -17.43
C GLY A 110 -17.66 -14.91 -16.46
N ASP A 111 -16.36 -15.10 -16.15
CA ASP A 111 -15.90 -16.05 -15.15
C ASP A 111 -15.46 -15.32 -13.89
N ALA A 112 -16.38 -15.15 -12.95
CA ALA A 112 -16.17 -14.38 -11.74
C ALA A 112 -15.84 -15.23 -10.50
N GLU A 113 -15.81 -16.57 -10.59
CA GLU A 113 -15.71 -17.46 -9.43
C GLU A 113 -14.48 -17.14 -8.55
N ARG A 114 -13.33 -17.00 -9.18
CA ARG A 114 -12.07 -16.69 -8.49
C ARG A 114 -12.05 -15.27 -7.91
N PHE A 115 -12.56 -14.30 -8.65
CA PHE A 115 -12.70 -12.93 -8.18
C PHE A 115 -13.62 -12.86 -6.95
N ASP A 116 -14.77 -13.54 -6.99
CA ASP A 116 -15.75 -13.57 -5.92
C ASP A 116 -15.21 -14.24 -4.65
N THR A 117 -14.25 -15.16 -4.78
CA THR A 117 -13.55 -15.73 -3.64
C THR A 117 -12.83 -14.64 -2.82
N PHE A 118 -12.14 -13.73 -3.50
CA PHE A 118 -11.52 -12.57 -2.84
C PHE A 118 -12.55 -11.53 -2.37
N ALA A 119 -13.58 -11.25 -3.17
CA ALA A 119 -14.61 -10.30 -2.83
C ALA A 119 -15.42 -10.66 -1.57
N ARG A 120 -15.47 -11.94 -1.21
CA ARG A 120 -16.12 -12.44 0.02
C ARG A 120 -15.28 -12.25 1.28
N ILE A 121 -14.00 -11.87 1.18
CA ILE A 121 -13.15 -11.63 2.34
C ILE A 121 -13.72 -10.44 3.13
N ARG A 122 -14.08 -10.67 4.39
CA ARG A 122 -14.63 -9.63 5.24
C ARG A 122 -13.55 -8.73 5.79
N HIS A 123 -13.70 -7.44 5.59
CA HIS A 123 -12.83 -6.42 6.15
C HIS A 123 -13.51 -5.72 7.31
N ARG A 124 -12.79 -5.53 8.40
CA ARG A 124 -13.27 -4.77 9.56
C ARG A 124 -12.80 -3.33 9.44
N PRO A 125 -13.66 -2.35 9.72
CA PRO A 125 -13.25 -0.96 9.78
C PRO A 125 -12.21 -0.77 10.90
N PHE A 126 -11.33 0.21 10.74
CA PHE A 126 -10.38 0.55 11.78
C PHE A 126 -11.11 1.04 13.04
N PRO A 127 -10.74 0.56 14.24
CA PRO A 127 -11.38 0.97 15.50
C PRO A 127 -11.33 2.49 15.69
N GLY A 128 -12.47 3.10 16.01
CA GLY A 128 -12.60 4.55 16.17
C GLY A 128 -12.74 5.35 14.87
N GLY A 129 -12.86 4.68 13.71
CA GLY A 129 -13.14 5.31 12.43
C GLY A 129 -12.11 6.35 11.99
N ARG A 130 -12.54 7.36 11.21
CA ARG A 130 -11.64 8.39 10.66
C ARG A 130 -10.97 9.26 11.72
N LEU A 131 -11.66 9.55 12.83
CA LEU A 131 -11.18 10.47 13.87
C LEU A 131 -10.04 9.87 14.70
N LEU A 132 -10.14 8.60 15.07
CA LEU A 132 -9.14 7.94 15.94
C LEU A 132 -8.07 7.18 15.15
N ARG A 133 -8.21 7.04 13.82
CA ARG A 133 -7.27 6.26 13.01
C ARG A 133 -5.81 6.75 13.17
N THR A 134 -5.58 8.05 12.98
CA THR A 134 -4.22 8.60 13.07
C THR A 134 -3.66 8.57 14.50
N PRO A 135 -4.35 9.07 15.53
CA PRO A 135 -3.83 9.01 16.91
C PRO A 135 -3.62 7.57 17.40
N ALA A 136 -4.53 6.64 17.10
CA ALA A 136 -4.35 5.25 17.50
C ALA A 136 -3.17 4.58 16.78
N LEU A 137 -2.96 4.88 15.49
CA LEU A 137 -1.81 4.40 14.75
C LEU A 137 -0.50 4.92 15.35
N VAL A 138 -0.41 6.22 15.61
CA VAL A 138 0.78 6.85 16.23
C VAL A 138 1.08 6.26 17.60
N ALA A 139 0.05 6.10 18.45
CA ALA A 139 0.20 5.50 19.77
C ALA A 139 0.67 4.04 19.69
N GLY A 140 0.08 3.23 18.83
CA GLY A 140 0.48 1.84 18.60
C GLY A 140 1.92 1.73 18.15
N MET A 141 2.34 2.59 17.22
CA MET A 141 3.71 2.57 16.71
C MET A 141 4.73 3.06 17.77
N ALA A 142 4.37 4.06 18.58
CA ALA A 142 5.21 4.48 19.69
C ALA A 142 5.39 3.35 20.72
N TYR A 143 4.32 2.62 21.02
CA TYR A 143 4.37 1.45 21.91
C TYR A 143 5.31 0.36 21.37
N TYR A 144 5.16 -0.05 20.12
CA TYR A 144 6.04 -1.07 19.53
C TYR A 144 7.49 -0.62 19.43
N ARG A 145 7.73 0.65 19.09
CA ARG A 145 9.09 1.20 19.07
C ARG A 145 9.76 1.18 20.43
N LEU A 146 9.02 1.49 21.51
CA LEU A 146 9.54 1.38 22.87
C LEU A 146 9.83 -0.07 23.26
N ARG A 147 8.94 -0.99 22.86
CA ARG A 147 9.13 -2.42 23.10
C ARG A 147 10.33 -3.02 22.36
N ASP A 148 10.64 -2.53 21.18
CA ASP A 148 11.79 -2.97 20.40
C ASP A 148 13.13 -2.42 20.92
N LEU A 149 13.10 -1.48 21.86
CA LEU A 149 14.28 -0.92 22.55
C LEU A 149 14.59 -1.62 23.89
N LEU A 150 13.66 -2.42 24.40
CA LEU A 150 13.77 -3.23 25.63
C LEU A 150 14.18 -4.66 25.31
#